data_dc22069507072f72cb3983a56977eb3e
#
_entry.id   dc22069507072f72cb3983a56977eb3e
#
_cell.length_a   1.000
_cell.length_b   1.000
_cell.length_c   1.000
_cell.angle_alpha   90.00
_cell.angle_beta   90.00
_cell.angle_gamma   90.00
#
_symmetry.space_group_name_H-M   'P 1'
#
loop_
_entity.id
_entity.type
_entity.pdbx_description
1 polymer ?
#
loop_
_entity_poly.entity_id
_entity_poly.type
_entity_poly.pdbx_seq_one_letter_code
_entity_poly.pdbx_strand_id
1 'polypeptide(L)'
;MALNRSSTRTDITYLSRRVKPAARAETSAPATAPPSSPVSPAAVTSLSLSRSSAPTSPAPATSAATPWAGARPAAETRPTRLFPAPGIGETRLLNAQTPMIRLDRRQSAIGSLLVTGATSAAWESPERVTGAMTVDGAVSGTSIKCSGNRPLVGYMDGTAVVALRHIRELRRALFIGQPSAPLTVEIFDGGTVTLPAASGELRYILSLTAIDGVIELRAEPVPARADAAELWQEFGFSMTTNAAACRQGH
;
A
#
# COMPACT_ATOMS: atom_id res chain seq x y z
N MET A 1 -6.24 -5.14 -43.40
CA MET A 1 -6.23 -4.94 -41.95
C MET A 1 -5.72 -3.54 -41.66
N ALA A 2 -6.59 -2.64 -41.25
CA ALA A 2 -6.23 -1.25 -40.95
C ALA A 2 -5.74 -1.14 -39.49
N LEU A 3 -4.51 -0.72 -39.30
CA LEU A 3 -3.93 -0.44 -37.98
C LEU A 3 -4.59 0.83 -37.44
N ASN A 4 -5.36 0.66 -36.36
CA ASN A 4 -6.01 1.75 -35.62
C ASN A 4 -4.91 2.58 -34.93
N ARG A 5 -4.53 3.70 -35.51
CA ARG A 5 -3.64 4.69 -34.89
C ARG A 5 -4.48 5.55 -34.00
N SER A 6 -4.53 5.19 -32.69
CA SER A 6 -5.11 6.05 -31.68
C SER A 6 -4.38 7.39 -31.66
N SER A 7 -5.09 8.48 -31.93
CA SER A 7 -4.57 9.84 -31.80
C SER A 7 -4.17 10.11 -30.35
N THR A 8 -3.01 10.73 -30.16
CA THR A 8 -2.50 11.09 -28.83
C THR A 8 -3.49 12.06 -28.17
N ARG A 9 -4.04 11.67 -27.00
CA ARG A 9 -4.92 12.54 -26.22
C ARG A 9 -4.11 13.68 -25.64
N THR A 10 -4.41 14.91 -26.07
CA THR A 10 -3.76 16.15 -25.61
C THR A 10 -4.47 16.83 -24.44
N ASP A 11 -5.58 16.25 -24.01
CA ASP A 11 -6.45 16.75 -22.92
C ASP A 11 -5.95 16.44 -21.50
N ILE A 12 -4.90 15.64 -21.35
CA ILE A 12 -4.35 15.27 -20.05
C ILE A 12 -3.05 16.04 -19.80
N THR A 13 -3.16 17.15 -19.12
CA THR A 13 -2.05 18.12 -18.84
C THR A 13 -0.82 17.48 -18.16
N TYR A 14 -0.99 16.37 -17.46
CA TYR A 14 0.11 15.69 -16.79
C TYR A 14 0.98 14.85 -17.75
N LEU A 15 0.47 14.43 -18.91
CA LEU A 15 1.24 13.72 -19.93
C LEU A 15 2.13 14.65 -20.74
N SER A 16 1.78 15.93 -20.87
CA SER A 16 2.58 16.93 -21.60
C SER A 16 3.92 17.26 -20.92
N ARG A 17 4.04 17.03 -19.60
CA ARG A 17 5.29 17.28 -18.86
C ARG A 17 6.38 16.22 -19.06
N ARG A 18 6.10 15.10 -19.70
CA ARG A 18 7.07 14.03 -19.96
C ARG A 18 7.56 13.94 -21.39
N VAL A 19 7.05 14.77 -22.29
CA VAL A 19 7.57 14.83 -23.65
C VAL A 19 8.81 15.71 -23.61
N LYS A 20 9.99 15.10 -23.72
CA LYS A 20 11.26 15.80 -23.94
C LYS A 20 11.10 16.61 -25.23
N PRO A 21 11.33 17.95 -25.25
CA PRO A 21 11.24 18.71 -26.48
C PRO A 21 12.18 18.10 -27.52
N ALA A 22 11.65 17.77 -28.68
CA ALA A 22 12.47 17.37 -29.82
C ALA A 22 13.41 18.53 -30.16
N ALA A 23 14.70 18.24 -30.24
CA ALA A 23 15.69 19.21 -30.63
C ALA A 23 15.29 19.82 -32.00
N ARG A 24 15.06 21.11 -31.99
CA ARG A 24 14.71 21.89 -33.19
C ARG A 24 15.86 21.75 -34.17
N ALA A 25 15.64 21.16 -35.33
CA ALA A 25 16.58 21.13 -36.42
C ALA A 25 16.81 22.57 -36.86
N GLU A 26 17.97 23.12 -36.60
CA GLU A 26 18.41 24.39 -37.15
C GLU A 26 18.91 24.14 -38.56
N THR A 27 18.25 24.81 -39.50
CA THR A 27 18.57 24.89 -40.92
C THR A 27 19.88 25.64 -41.08
N SER A 28 20.79 25.04 -41.85
CA SER A 28 22.10 25.52 -42.21
C SER A 28 22.08 26.82 -43.02
N ALA A 29 23.04 27.70 -42.78
CA ALA A 29 23.76 28.47 -43.83
C ALA A 29 25.04 29.12 -43.27
N PRO A 30 26.04 29.47 -44.09
CA PRO A 30 27.41 29.00 -43.88
C PRO A 30 28.46 30.10 -43.60
N ALA A 31 29.63 29.60 -43.23
CA ALA A 31 30.98 30.18 -43.38
C ALA A 31 31.43 31.31 -42.44
N THR A 32 32.44 31.06 -41.64
CA THR A 32 33.80 31.57 -41.73
C THR A 32 34.64 31.09 -40.54
N ALA A 33 35.75 30.41 -40.82
CA ALA A 33 36.80 30.03 -39.83
C ALA A 33 37.96 31.06 -40.00
N PRO A 34 39.10 30.91 -39.22
CA PRO A 34 39.48 30.45 -37.90
C PRO A 34 40.17 31.55 -37.05
N PRO A 35 41.06 31.40 -36.06
CA PRO A 35 41.84 30.26 -35.60
C PRO A 35 42.07 30.07 -34.09
N SER A 36 42.58 28.89 -33.74
CA SER A 36 43.70 28.56 -32.84
C SER A 36 43.58 28.60 -31.31
N SER A 37 43.61 27.39 -30.75
CA SER A 37 44.58 26.84 -29.74
C SER A 37 44.32 27.06 -28.23
N PRO A 38 45.04 26.33 -27.39
CA PRO A 38 44.57 25.11 -26.71
C PRO A 38 44.69 25.29 -25.19
N VAL A 39 43.91 24.62 -24.43
CA VAL A 39 44.24 24.38 -22.98
C VAL A 39 43.79 23.01 -22.55
N SER A 40 44.71 22.36 -21.93
CA SER A 40 44.86 21.08 -21.28
C SER A 40 43.78 20.61 -20.32
N PRO A 41 43.78 19.29 -20.03
CA PRO A 41 42.77 18.64 -19.23
C PRO A 41 43.04 18.73 -17.73
N ALA A 42 42.01 18.91 -16.94
CA ALA A 42 42.05 18.80 -15.50
C ALA A 42 41.34 17.53 -15.02
N ALA A 43 42.18 16.64 -14.58
CA ALA A 43 42.13 15.78 -13.38
C ALA A 43 40.80 15.21 -12.92
N VAL A 44 40.62 13.95 -13.22
CA VAL A 44 39.77 13.01 -12.48
C VAL A 44 40.38 12.70 -11.12
N THR A 45 39.75 13.14 -10.05
CA THR A 45 40.18 12.77 -8.70
C THR A 45 39.51 11.44 -8.32
N SER A 46 40.25 10.36 -8.46
CA SER A 46 39.90 9.03 -7.93
C SER A 46 40.27 8.99 -6.44
N LEU A 47 39.28 8.77 -5.59
CA LEU A 47 39.50 8.49 -4.17
C LEU A 47 39.90 7.03 -3.99
N SER A 48 41.20 6.79 -3.81
CA SER A 48 41.77 5.51 -3.39
C SER A 48 41.69 5.37 -1.88
N LEU A 49 40.95 4.38 -1.41
CA LEU A 49 41.03 3.92 -0.01
C LEU A 49 42.25 3.03 0.17
N SER A 50 43.29 3.61 0.77
CA SER A 50 44.50 2.88 1.16
C SER A 50 44.23 2.03 2.40
N ARG A 51 44.38 0.71 2.24
CA ARG A 51 44.59 -0.23 3.34
C ARG A 51 45.98 -0.01 3.95
N SER A 52 46.00 0.35 5.22
CA SER A 52 47.24 0.38 5.97
C SER A 52 47.56 -0.99 6.56
N SER A 53 48.72 -1.46 6.25
CA SER A 53 49.30 -2.75 6.66
C SER A 53 49.84 -2.67 8.08
N ALA A 54 49.85 -3.83 8.74
CA ALA A 54 50.33 -4.11 10.10
C ALA A 54 51.84 -3.87 10.32
N PRO A 55 52.29 -3.84 11.57
CA PRO A 55 53.54 -4.51 11.90
C PRO A 55 53.41 -5.59 12.99
N THR A 56 54.03 -6.63 12.71
CA THR A 56 54.71 -7.81 13.30
C THR A 56 54.85 -7.87 14.82
N SER A 57 54.60 -9.09 15.30
CA SER A 57 54.82 -9.75 16.59
C SER A 57 56.07 -9.42 17.40
N PRO A 58 56.07 -9.74 18.71
CA PRO A 58 56.53 -11.07 19.10
C PRO A 58 55.73 -11.81 20.21
N ALA A 59 55.69 -13.13 20.17
CA ALA A 59 55.32 -14.04 21.25
C ALA A 59 56.57 -14.28 22.17
N PRO A 60 56.50 -15.04 23.33
CA PRO A 60 55.43 -15.93 23.81
C PRO A 60 55.14 -15.82 25.32
N ALA A 61 53.98 -16.26 25.77
CA ALA A 61 53.85 -16.85 27.12
C ALA A 61 52.69 -17.82 27.16
N THR A 62 53.03 -19.03 27.43
CA THR A 62 52.22 -20.19 27.73
C THR A 62 51.31 -19.90 28.93
N SER A 63 50.01 -20.03 28.78
CA SER A 63 49.10 -20.20 29.90
C SER A 63 47.89 -21.04 29.49
N ALA A 64 47.66 -22.02 30.33
CA ALA A 64 46.71 -23.10 30.32
C ALA A 64 45.38 -22.86 29.60
N ALA A 65 45.03 -23.79 28.74
CA ALA A 65 43.75 -23.94 28.12
C ALA A 65 42.70 -24.35 29.16
N THR A 66 41.77 -23.41 29.46
CA THR A 66 40.48 -23.77 30.03
C THR A 66 39.56 -23.98 28.82
N PRO A 67 38.95 -25.15 28.64
CA PRO A 67 37.97 -25.33 27.57
C PRO A 67 36.71 -24.58 27.96
N TRP A 68 36.54 -23.38 27.43
CA TRP A 68 35.23 -22.72 27.38
C TRP A 68 34.32 -23.56 26.50
N ALA A 69 33.57 -24.45 27.12
CA ALA A 69 32.38 -25.02 26.51
C ALA A 69 31.40 -23.83 26.28
N GLY A 70 31.55 -23.20 25.13
CA GLY A 70 30.62 -22.19 24.66
C GLY A 70 29.23 -22.82 24.50
N ALA A 71 28.44 -22.74 25.54
CA ALA A 71 27.00 -22.94 25.41
C ALA A 71 26.56 -21.99 24.30
N ARG A 72 26.21 -22.53 23.13
CA ARG A 72 25.47 -21.78 22.13
C ARG A 72 24.30 -21.14 22.85
N PRO A 73 24.13 -19.81 22.79
CA PRO A 73 22.94 -19.20 23.33
C PRO A 73 21.76 -19.94 22.68
N ALA A 74 20.91 -20.52 23.52
CA ALA A 74 19.66 -21.13 23.09
C ALA A 74 19.01 -20.14 22.13
N ALA A 75 18.65 -20.62 20.94
CA ALA A 75 18.00 -19.78 19.93
C ALA A 75 16.88 -19.06 20.65
N GLU A 76 17.01 -17.75 20.76
CA GLU A 76 15.97 -16.90 21.35
C GLU A 76 14.68 -17.23 20.62
N THR A 77 13.79 -17.92 21.29
CA THR A 77 12.47 -18.26 20.75
C THR A 77 11.77 -16.93 20.54
N ARG A 78 11.80 -16.45 19.28
CA ARG A 78 11.07 -15.23 18.91
C ARG A 78 9.66 -15.38 19.42
N PRO A 79 9.14 -14.40 20.16
CA PRO A 79 7.79 -14.48 20.67
C PRO A 79 6.84 -14.79 19.52
N THR A 80 6.11 -15.88 19.61
CA THR A 80 5.13 -16.28 18.61
C THR A 80 4.11 -15.14 18.49
N ARG A 81 4.01 -14.50 17.33
CA ARG A 81 3.01 -13.46 17.09
C ARG A 81 1.65 -14.12 17.19
N LEU A 82 0.78 -13.61 18.04
CA LEU A 82 -0.58 -14.13 18.26
C LEU A 82 -1.41 -14.11 16.96
N PHE A 83 -1.16 -13.15 16.07
CA PHE A 83 -1.89 -12.94 14.83
C PHE A 83 -0.89 -12.63 13.70
N PRO A 84 -0.20 -13.66 13.18
CA PRO A 84 0.87 -13.43 12.23
C PRO A 84 0.34 -12.91 10.90
N ALA A 85 0.98 -11.85 10.39
CA ALA A 85 0.78 -11.39 9.02
C ALA A 85 1.13 -12.50 8.02
N PRO A 86 0.54 -12.50 6.81
CA PRO A 86 0.98 -13.38 5.74
C PRO A 86 2.43 -13.03 5.36
N GLY A 87 3.23 -14.05 5.06
CA GLY A 87 4.54 -13.88 4.47
C GLY A 87 4.45 -13.45 3.00
N ILE A 88 5.61 -13.15 2.40
CA ILE A 88 5.70 -12.79 0.98
C ILE A 88 5.13 -13.93 0.13
N GLY A 89 4.12 -13.63 -0.71
CA GLY A 89 3.45 -14.61 -1.55
C GLY A 89 2.62 -15.66 -0.79
N GLU A 90 2.46 -15.52 0.53
CA GLU A 90 1.67 -16.44 1.34
C GLU A 90 0.19 -16.04 1.33
N THR A 91 -0.69 -17.04 1.22
CA THR A 91 -2.13 -16.84 1.39
C THR A 91 -2.56 -17.30 2.78
N ARG A 92 -3.25 -16.44 3.50
CA ARG A 92 -3.87 -16.73 4.80
C ARG A 92 -5.39 -16.71 4.69
N LEU A 93 -6.02 -17.69 5.33
CA LEU A 93 -7.47 -17.75 5.44
C LEU A 93 -7.91 -17.03 6.72
N LEU A 94 -8.87 -16.12 6.57
CA LEU A 94 -9.50 -15.38 7.65
C LEU A 94 -10.93 -15.92 7.82
N ASN A 95 -11.19 -16.60 8.95
CA ASN A 95 -12.46 -17.31 9.22
C ASN A 95 -12.68 -17.44 10.73
N ALA A 96 -13.63 -18.28 11.16
CA ALA A 96 -13.92 -18.51 12.57
C ALA A 96 -12.72 -19.03 13.40
N GLN A 97 -11.83 -19.84 12.79
CA GLN A 97 -10.64 -20.37 13.46
C GLN A 97 -9.51 -19.35 13.54
N THR A 98 -9.40 -18.52 12.53
CA THR A 98 -8.43 -17.42 12.47
C THR A 98 -9.20 -16.12 12.19
N PRO A 99 -9.88 -15.56 13.19
CA PRO A 99 -10.79 -14.42 12.97
C PRO A 99 -10.07 -13.09 12.76
N MET A 100 -8.76 -13.04 13.05
CA MET A 100 -7.99 -11.81 13.01
C MET A 100 -6.57 -12.05 12.51
N ILE A 101 -6.08 -11.12 11.70
CA ILE A 101 -4.68 -11.04 11.25
C ILE A 101 -4.22 -9.60 11.46
N ARG A 102 -3.00 -9.42 11.98
CA ARG A 102 -2.39 -8.10 12.11
C ARG A 102 -1.22 -8.00 11.14
N LEU A 103 -1.32 -7.10 10.18
CA LEU A 103 -0.25 -6.81 9.22
C LEU A 103 0.96 -6.26 9.96
N ASP A 104 2.15 -6.45 9.40
CA ASP A 104 3.33 -5.81 9.95
C ASP A 104 3.37 -4.31 9.61
N ARG A 105 4.32 -3.57 10.20
CA ARG A 105 4.44 -2.12 9.98
C ARG A 105 4.72 -1.76 8.52
N ARG A 106 5.48 -2.60 7.81
CA ARG A 106 5.80 -2.36 6.40
C ARG A 106 4.60 -2.63 5.52
N GLN A 107 3.90 -3.74 5.74
CA GLN A 107 2.67 -4.10 5.05
C GLN A 107 1.54 -3.08 5.29
N SER A 108 1.54 -2.43 6.45
CA SER A 108 0.54 -1.41 6.81
C SER A 108 0.84 0.00 6.29
N ALA A 109 2.05 0.25 5.76
CA ALA A 109 2.49 1.61 5.39
C ALA A 109 2.84 1.78 3.92
N ILE A 110 3.10 0.70 3.19
CA ILE A 110 3.60 0.76 1.81
C ILE A 110 2.51 0.34 0.82
N GLY A 111 2.38 1.13 -0.25
CA GLY A 111 1.50 0.80 -1.36
C GLY A 111 0.02 1.01 -1.06
N SER A 112 -0.77 0.04 -1.47
CA SER A 112 -2.22 0.01 -1.24
C SER A 112 -2.64 -1.41 -0.91
N LEU A 113 -3.70 -1.56 -0.11
CA LEU A 113 -4.42 -2.82 -0.03
C LEU A 113 -5.45 -2.86 -1.16
N LEU A 114 -5.49 -3.96 -1.87
CA LEU A 114 -6.49 -4.23 -2.89
C LEU A 114 -7.48 -5.25 -2.33
N VAL A 115 -8.76 -4.87 -2.29
CA VAL A 115 -9.81 -5.74 -1.75
C VAL A 115 -10.74 -6.16 -2.89
N THR A 116 -10.47 -7.33 -3.43
CA THR A 116 -11.23 -7.92 -4.54
C THR A 116 -12.46 -8.68 -4.02
N GLY A 117 -13.57 -8.58 -4.74
CA GLY A 117 -14.85 -9.19 -4.37
C GLY A 117 -15.72 -8.32 -3.46
N ALA A 118 -15.24 -7.15 -3.02
CA ALA A 118 -16.04 -6.20 -2.28
C ALA A 118 -17.02 -5.47 -3.20
N THR A 119 -18.30 -5.50 -2.87
CA THR A 119 -19.36 -4.77 -3.58
C THR A 119 -19.65 -3.41 -2.96
N SER A 120 -19.34 -3.26 -1.67
CA SER A 120 -19.43 -1.99 -0.99
C SER A 120 -18.35 -1.86 0.09
N ALA A 121 -17.95 -0.62 0.34
CA ALA A 121 -17.00 -0.24 1.38
C ALA A 121 -17.54 0.94 2.18
N ALA A 122 -17.42 0.88 3.50
CA ALA A 122 -17.65 2.01 4.40
C ALA A 122 -16.36 2.35 5.14
N TRP A 123 -16.18 3.58 5.53
CA TRP A 123 -15.00 4.07 6.25
C TRP A 123 -15.34 5.12 7.29
N GLU A 124 -14.46 5.24 8.26
CA GLU A 124 -14.52 6.26 9.31
C GLU A 124 -13.12 6.84 9.54
N SER A 125 -13.05 8.17 9.58
CA SER A 125 -11.81 8.88 9.95
C SER A 125 -11.60 8.91 11.47
N PRO A 126 -10.41 9.33 11.96
CA PRO A 126 -10.20 9.57 13.39
C PRO A 126 -11.17 10.59 14.00
N GLU A 127 -11.62 11.57 13.22
CA GLU A 127 -12.59 12.59 13.59
C GLU A 127 -14.05 12.10 13.55
N ARG A 128 -14.26 10.79 13.34
CA ARG A 128 -15.59 10.16 13.24
C ARG A 128 -16.40 10.59 12.02
N VAL A 129 -15.73 11.13 11.01
CA VAL A 129 -16.37 11.39 9.71
C VAL A 129 -16.52 10.07 8.96
N THR A 130 -17.75 9.74 8.57
CA THR A 130 -18.09 8.47 7.91
C THR A 130 -18.54 8.70 6.48
N GLY A 131 -18.22 7.73 5.65
CA GLY A 131 -18.68 7.64 4.27
C GLY A 131 -18.70 6.20 3.79
N ALA A 132 -19.35 5.97 2.66
CA ALA A 132 -19.38 4.67 2.00
C ALA A 132 -19.42 4.85 0.49
N MET A 133 -19.03 3.81 -0.21
CA MET A 133 -19.07 3.71 -1.67
C MET A 133 -19.42 2.28 -2.09
N THR A 134 -20.21 2.16 -3.13
CA THR A 134 -20.45 0.88 -3.80
C THR A 134 -19.49 0.73 -5.00
N VAL A 135 -19.36 -0.49 -5.47
CA VAL A 135 -18.57 -0.82 -6.68
C VAL A 135 -19.06 -0.08 -7.92
N ASP A 136 -20.36 0.24 -7.98
CA ASP A 136 -20.98 1.00 -9.07
C ASP A 136 -20.72 2.51 -8.98
N GLY A 137 -19.98 2.94 -7.95
CA GLY A 137 -19.59 4.34 -7.75
C GLY A 137 -20.61 5.19 -6.99
N ALA A 138 -21.71 4.61 -6.46
CA ALA A 138 -22.62 5.36 -5.59
C ALA A 138 -21.92 5.69 -4.26
N VAL A 139 -21.95 6.97 -3.87
CA VAL A 139 -21.29 7.48 -2.67
C VAL A 139 -22.32 7.97 -1.66
N SER A 140 -22.15 7.60 -0.40
CA SER A 140 -22.93 8.10 0.75
C SER A 140 -22.00 8.69 1.79
N GLY A 141 -22.45 9.72 2.49
CA GLY A 141 -21.63 10.39 3.51
C GLY A 141 -20.47 11.19 2.92
N THR A 142 -19.34 11.21 3.62
CA THR A 142 -18.19 12.06 3.30
C THR A 142 -16.97 11.23 2.91
N SER A 143 -16.36 11.53 1.77
CA SER A 143 -15.08 10.92 1.35
C SER A 143 -13.92 11.52 2.13
N ILE A 144 -13.03 10.64 2.62
CA ILE A 144 -11.72 11.06 3.14
C ILE A 144 -10.80 11.27 1.94
N LYS A 145 -10.38 12.50 1.73
CA LYS A 145 -9.49 12.86 0.60
C LYS A 145 -8.06 12.96 1.09
N CYS A 146 -7.18 12.23 0.44
CA CYS A 146 -5.75 12.32 0.63
C CYS A 146 -5.13 13.43 -0.22
N SER A 147 -3.84 13.72 0.00
CA SER A 147 -3.08 14.65 -0.83
C SER A 147 -3.21 14.28 -2.32
N GLY A 148 -3.49 15.27 -3.17
CA GLY A 148 -3.76 15.06 -4.60
C GLY A 148 -5.21 14.73 -4.92
N ASN A 149 -6.14 14.99 -4.01
CA ASN A 149 -7.59 14.81 -4.17
C ASN A 149 -8.02 13.36 -4.47
N ARG A 150 -7.19 12.38 -4.10
CA ARG A 150 -7.52 10.96 -4.23
C ARG A 150 -8.28 10.48 -2.99
N PRO A 151 -9.30 9.62 -3.13
CA PRO A 151 -9.96 9.03 -1.97
C PRO A 151 -8.99 8.11 -1.23
N LEU A 152 -9.08 8.08 0.09
CA LEU A 152 -8.34 7.14 0.94
C LEU A 152 -8.84 5.70 0.73
N VAL A 153 -10.15 5.54 0.63
CA VAL A 153 -10.84 4.31 0.28
C VAL A 153 -11.69 4.61 -0.96
N GLY A 154 -11.57 3.78 -1.98
CA GLY A 154 -12.31 3.94 -3.23
C GLY A 154 -12.29 2.67 -4.07
N TYR A 155 -12.86 2.73 -5.28
CA TYR A 155 -12.86 1.62 -6.22
C TYR A 155 -12.07 1.96 -7.48
N MET A 156 -11.39 0.96 -8.02
CA MET A 156 -10.69 0.99 -9.30
C MET A 156 -10.88 -0.36 -9.98
N ASP A 157 -11.49 -0.36 -11.15
CA ASP A 157 -11.77 -1.58 -11.95
C ASP A 157 -12.47 -2.70 -11.14
N GLY A 158 -13.48 -2.34 -10.33
CA GLY A 158 -14.24 -3.28 -9.52
C GLY A 158 -13.54 -3.76 -8.24
N THR A 159 -12.32 -3.30 -7.98
CA THR A 159 -11.55 -3.63 -6.78
C THR A 159 -11.53 -2.44 -5.82
N ALA A 160 -11.83 -2.67 -4.56
CA ALA A 160 -11.69 -1.63 -3.55
C ALA A 160 -10.21 -1.42 -3.22
N VAL A 161 -9.81 -0.17 -3.10
CA VAL A 161 -8.41 0.25 -2.90
C VAL A 161 -8.32 1.09 -1.63
N VAL A 162 -7.37 0.74 -0.75
CA VAL A 162 -7.04 1.53 0.46
C VAL A 162 -5.62 2.06 0.32
N ALA A 163 -5.44 3.39 0.33
CA ALA A 163 -4.14 4.03 0.17
C ALA A 163 -3.36 4.04 1.49
N LEU A 164 -2.44 3.09 1.69
CA LEU A 164 -1.75 2.86 2.97
C LEU A 164 -0.85 4.00 3.43
N ARG A 165 -0.27 4.76 2.50
CA ARG A 165 0.54 5.95 2.82
C ARG A 165 -0.21 6.98 3.67
N HIS A 166 -1.52 6.94 3.68
CA HIS A 166 -2.40 7.84 4.43
C HIS A 166 -3.23 7.09 5.49
N ILE A 167 -2.80 5.91 5.89
CA ILE A 167 -3.57 5.05 6.81
C ILE A 167 -3.89 5.71 8.15
N ARG A 168 -3.13 6.72 8.55
CA ARG A 168 -3.40 7.50 9.76
C ARG A 168 -4.67 8.36 9.69
N GLU A 169 -5.16 8.63 8.48
CA GLU A 169 -6.42 9.32 8.23
C GLU A 169 -7.62 8.35 8.25
N LEU A 170 -7.36 7.05 8.40
CA LEU A 170 -8.37 6.02 8.54
C LEU A 170 -8.37 5.49 9.97
N ARG A 171 -9.52 5.50 10.61
CA ARG A 171 -9.75 4.83 11.88
C ARG A 171 -10.16 3.38 11.66
N ARG A 172 -11.17 3.16 10.82
CA ARG A 172 -11.67 1.83 10.45
C ARG A 172 -12.35 1.85 9.08
N ALA A 173 -12.43 0.68 8.47
CA ALA A 173 -13.23 0.46 7.27
C ALA A 173 -13.92 -0.91 7.32
N LEU A 174 -14.99 -1.06 6.56
CA LEU A 174 -15.77 -2.27 6.43
C LEU A 174 -15.96 -2.57 4.94
N PHE A 175 -15.63 -3.79 4.52
CA PHE A 175 -15.80 -4.24 3.14
C PHE A 175 -16.78 -5.40 3.12
N ILE A 176 -17.80 -5.25 2.29
CA ILE A 176 -18.90 -6.22 2.16
C ILE A 176 -18.83 -6.78 0.74
N GLY A 177 -18.67 -8.09 0.63
CA GLY A 177 -18.66 -8.80 -0.64
C GLY A 177 -20.00 -9.45 -0.96
N GLN A 178 -20.07 -10.11 -2.12
CA GLN A 178 -21.20 -10.96 -2.44
C GLN A 178 -21.16 -12.24 -1.59
N PRO A 179 -22.31 -12.75 -1.11
CA PRO A 179 -22.33 -13.99 -0.34
C PRO A 179 -21.75 -15.20 -1.08
N SER A 180 -21.94 -15.26 -2.39
CA SER A 180 -21.51 -16.38 -3.23
C SER A 180 -20.04 -16.39 -3.62
N ALA A 181 -19.29 -15.31 -3.33
CA ALA A 181 -17.90 -15.17 -3.73
C ALA A 181 -16.98 -14.91 -2.52
N PRO A 182 -15.73 -15.38 -2.55
CA PRO A 182 -14.75 -15.04 -1.54
C PRO A 182 -14.37 -13.56 -1.66
N LEU A 183 -13.89 -12.98 -0.53
CA LEU A 183 -13.32 -11.66 -0.50
C LEU A 183 -11.82 -11.81 -0.26
N THR A 184 -11.01 -11.17 -1.09
CA THR A 184 -9.55 -11.32 -1.06
C THR A 184 -8.87 -9.97 -0.89
N VAL A 185 -7.93 -9.91 0.04
CA VAL A 185 -7.06 -8.74 0.29
C VAL A 185 -5.67 -9.05 -0.21
N GLU A 186 -5.18 -8.25 -1.15
CA GLU A 186 -3.80 -8.33 -1.64
C GLU A 186 -2.94 -7.23 -1.01
N ILE A 187 -1.73 -7.60 -0.60
CA ILE A 187 -0.74 -6.74 0.01
C ILE A 187 0.39 -6.51 -1.01
N PHE A 188 1.07 -5.38 -0.93
CA PHE A 188 2.11 -4.98 -1.88
C PHE A 188 3.26 -5.99 -2.07
N ASP A 189 3.51 -6.84 -1.10
CA ASP A 189 4.56 -7.86 -1.13
C ASP A 189 4.09 -9.21 -1.70
N GLY A 190 2.86 -9.27 -2.22
CA GLY A 190 2.22 -10.48 -2.74
C GLY A 190 1.58 -11.35 -1.66
N GLY A 191 1.66 -10.97 -0.39
CA GLY A 191 0.89 -11.61 0.67
C GLY A 191 -0.61 -11.43 0.44
N THR A 192 -1.40 -12.45 0.74
CA THR A 192 -2.85 -12.46 0.48
C THR A 192 -3.61 -12.93 1.70
N VAL A 193 -4.75 -12.29 1.96
CA VAL A 193 -5.70 -12.69 3.00
C VAL A 193 -7.06 -12.94 2.35
N THR A 194 -7.63 -14.13 2.53
CA THR A 194 -8.89 -14.52 1.90
C THR A 194 -9.96 -14.83 2.94
N LEU A 195 -11.15 -14.28 2.77
CA LEU A 195 -12.36 -14.65 3.50
C LEU A 195 -13.17 -15.57 2.62
N PRO A 196 -13.67 -16.71 3.15
CA PRO A 196 -14.45 -17.65 2.36
C PRO A 196 -15.81 -17.06 1.96
N ALA A 197 -16.39 -17.60 0.89
CA ALA A 197 -17.78 -17.35 0.55
C ALA A 197 -18.73 -17.81 1.68
N ALA A 198 -19.96 -17.36 1.65
CA ALA A 198 -20.98 -17.72 2.64
C ALA A 198 -21.13 -19.25 2.76
N SER A 199 -21.29 -19.70 3.99
CA SER A 199 -21.62 -21.09 4.31
C SER A 199 -22.89 -21.12 5.15
N GLY A 200 -23.96 -21.61 4.57
CA GLY A 200 -25.28 -21.64 5.23
C GLY A 200 -25.87 -20.24 5.41
N GLU A 201 -26.27 -19.92 6.64
CA GLU A 201 -26.93 -18.65 6.97
C GLU A 201 -25.97 -17.50 7.27
N LEU A 202 -24.65 -17.77 7.35
CA LEU A 202 -23.65 -16.80 7.69
C LEU A 202 -22.70 -16.54 6.51
N ARG A 203 -22.25 -15.30 6.40
CA ARG A 203 -21.11 -14.89 5.57
C ARG A 203 -20.12 -14.10 6.40
N TYR A 204 -18.90 -13.99 5.92
CA TYR A 204 -17.89 -13.10 6.52
C TYR A 204 -17.79 -11.80 5.74
N ILE A 205 -17.73 -10.70 6.46
CA ILE A 205 -17.35 -9.39 5.95
C ILE A 205 -15.98 -9.02 6.53
N LEU A 206 -15.24 -8.19 5.82
CA LEU A 206 -13.93 -7.75 6.25
C LEU A 206 -14.02 -6.44 7.02
N SER A 207 -13.63 -6.47 8.28
CA SER A 207 -13.38 -5.28 9.09
C SER A 207 -11.88 -4.97 9.08
N LEU A 208 -11.54 -3.73 8.81
CA LEU A 208 -10.18 -3.18 8.86
C LEU A 208 -10.14 -2.10 9.91
N THR A 209 -9.17 -2.19 10.84
CA THR A 209 -8.94 -1.17 11.86
C THR A 209 -7.47 -0.73 11.82
N ALA A 210 -7.23 0.58 11.83
CA ALA A 210 -5.89 1.15 11.92
C ALA A 210 -5.58 1.49 13.39
N ILE A 211 -4.56 0.83 13.95
CA ILE A 211 -4.14 1.00 15.34
C ILE A 211 -2.65 1.35 15.33
N ASP A 212 -2.29 2.55 15.75
CA ASP A 212 -0.90 3.02 15.81
C ASP A 212 -0.12 2.85 14.49
N GLY A 213 -0.82 3.02 13.36
CA GLY A 213 -0.26 2.85 12.03
C GLY A 213 -0.02 1.40 11.62
N VAL A 214 -0.62 0.45 12.32
CA VAL A 214 -0.67 -0.97 11.97
C VAL A 214 -2.11 -1.36 11.65
N ILE A 215 -2.29 -2.16 10.62
CA ILE A 215 -3.61 -2.62 10.19
C ILE A 215 -3.93 -3.96 10.83
N GLU A 216 -5.11 -4.03 11.39
CA GLU A 216 -5.76 -5.26 11.83
C GLU A 216 -6.91 -5.58 10.88
N LEU A 217 -6.93 -6.79 10.35
CA LEU A 217 -7.96 -7.34 9.50
C LEU A 217 -8.74 -8.39 10.29
N ARG A 218 -10.08 -8.31 10.26
CA ARG A 218 -10.96 -9.26 10.95
C ARG A 218 -12.04 -9.78 10.03
N ALA A 219 -12.35 -11.07 10.18
CA ALA A 219 -13.55 -11.67 9.61
C ALA A 219 -14.69 -11.56 10.60
N GLU A 220 -15.68 -10.74 10.27
CA GLU A 220 -16.87 -10.56 11.09
C GLU A 220 -18.01 -11.43 10.52
N PRO A 221 -18.53 -12.41 11.29
CA PRO A 221 -19.66 -13.22 10.84
C PRO A 221 -20.94 -12.41 10.89
N VAL A 222 -21.68 -12.38 9.79
CA VAL A 222 -22.96 -11.68 9.67
C VAL A 222 -23.98 -12.56 8.94
N PRO A 223 -25.28 -12.28 9.08
CA PRO A 223 -26.31 -12.98 8.31
C PRO A 223 -26.03 -12.85 6.80
N ALA A 224 -26.11 -13.97 6.07
CA ALA A 224 -25.79 -13.96 4.63
C ALA A 224 -26.74 -13.06 3.82
N ARG A 225 -27.97 -12.84 4.30
CA ARG A 225 -29.01 -12.03 3.65
C ARG A 225 -29.01 -10.56 4.03
N ALA A 226 -28.24 -10.15 5.06
CA ALA A 226 -28.19 -8.75 5.50
C ALA A 226 -27.71 -7.86 4.35
N ASP A 227 -28.36 -6.73 4.14
CA ASP A 227 -27.93 -5.78 3.13
C ASP A 227 -26.78 -4.88 3.63
N ALA A 228 -26.17 -4.11 2.73
CA ALA A 228 -25.03 -3.29 3.07
C ALA A 228 -25.39 -2.13 4.02
N ALA A 229 -26.58 -1.54 3.88
CA ALA A 229 -27.01 -0.42 4.70
C ALA A 229 -27.34 -0.86 6.13
N GLU A 230 -27.97 -2.03 6.30
CA GLU A 230 -28.18 -2.66 7.60
C GLU A 230 -26.85 -2.92 8.31
N LEU A 231 -25.89 -3.52 7.60
CA LEU A 231 -24.55 -3.81 8.14
C LEU A 231 -23.81 -2.52 8.52
N TRP A 232 -23.86 -1.48 7.70
CA TRP A 232 -23.25 -0.20 8.06
C TRP A 232 -23.82 0.35 9.38
N GLN A 233 -25.13 0.26 9.57
CA GLN A 233 -25.76 0.69 10.81
C GLN A 233 -25.38 -0.20 12.00
N GLU A 234 -25.38 -1.52 11.83
CA GLU A 234 -24.99 -2.47 12.86
C GLU A 234 -23.56 -2.23 13.33
N PHE A 235 -22.64 -1.97 12.41
CA PHE A 235 -21.25 -1.64 12.71
C PHE A 235 -21.02 -0.16 13.06
N GLY A 236 -22.09 0.63 13.22
CA GLY A 236 -22.05 2.01 13.69
C GLY A 236 -21.43 2.98 12.68
N PHE A 237 -21.61 2.74 11.37
CA PHE A 237 -21.27 3.70 10.31
C PHE A 237 -22.51 4.56 10.01
N SER A 238 -22.76 5.56 10.83
CA SER A 238 -23.77 6.58 10.52
C SER A 238 -23.18 7.57 9.52
N MET A 239 -23.74 7.61 8.30
CA MET A 239 -23.20 8.43 7.22
C MET A 239 -23.22 9.91 7.58
N THR A 240 -22.03 10.53 7.62
CA THR A 240 -21.89 11.97 7.92
C THR A 240 -22.28 12.76 6.68
N THR A 241 -23.35 13.54 6.76
CA THR A 241 -23.75 14.42 5.67
C THR A 241 -22.81 15.62 5.58
N ASN A 242 -22.34 15.95 4.37
CA ASN A 242 -21.58 17.17 4.12
C ASN A 242 -22.50 18.40 4.26
N ALA A 243 -22.55 18.98 5.43
CA ALA A 243 -23.27 20.24 5.66
C ALA A 243 -22.70 21.43 4.82
N ALA A 244 -21.51 21.28 4.24
CA ALA A 244 -20.87 22.30 3.40
C ALA A 244 -21.43 22.38 1.97
N ALA A 245 -22.03 21.32 1.44
CA ALA A 245 -22.56 21.32 0.07
C ALA A 245 -23.89 22.10 -0.09
N CYS A 246 -24.61 22.33 1.01
CA CYS A 246 -25.90 23.07 0.97
C CYS A 246 -25.77 24.60 0.98
N ARG A 247 -24.58 25.20 1.08
CA ARG A 247 -24.41 26.66 1.15
C ARG A 247 -24.01 27.34 -0.16
N GLN A 248 -23.93 26.63 -1.27
CA GLN A 248 -23.56 27.20 -2.58
C GLN A 248 -24.73 27.27 -3.58
N GLY A 249 -25.95 27.25 -3.12
CA GLY A 249 -27.15 27.37 -3.95
C GLY A 249 -28.09 28.47 -3.50
N HIS A 250 -27.58 29.72 -3.47
CA HIS A 250 -28.42 30.93 -3.46
C HIS A 250 -27.67 32.07 -4.12
#